data_ced1ef2649fad1180277fe8c38421acb
#
_entry.id   ced1ef2649fad1180277fe8c38421acb
#
_cell.length_a   1.000
_cell.length_b   1.000
_cell.length_c   1.000
_cell.angle_alpha   90.00
_cell.angle_beta   90.00
_cell.angle_gamma   90.00
#
_symmetry.space_group_name_H-M   'P 1'
#
loop_
_entity.id
_entity.type
_entity.pdbx_description
1 polymer ?
#
loop_
_entity_poly.entity_id
_entity_poly.type
_entity_poly.pdbx_seq_one_letter_code
_entity_poly.pdbx_strand_id
1 'polypeptide(L)'
;MQVFGLPRHVIRAGALASRIAAKSLSNEAAIRLDAVRRWQRARAAGLSADDAAEAVGVSRATLYRWAKRPEPFSRRPRRPRLPQWSAALAQAVEELRADNPMWGKKKLAWLLQREGVAVSASTVGRILRSLMDRGLVMPVPTLRRKPGGRRFRLIGLDRHARRLPRGLKPTMPGQIVQIDTVFVDLAPGRAVKHFTAYCPVARWTVAAVAGRATASLTAAFLDKVVADMPFAVKGIQVDGGSEFMAAFEQACRDKRLDLFVLPPKRPQLNGAVERCNGSWRYEFYAVHDLPHQIEKLQPFVDAFAHRYNHHRPHDALDGQTPAEYLKTCSCGNAQPSHMS
;
A
#
# COMPACT_ATOMS: atom_id res chain seq x y z
N MET A 1 -6.55 37.35 -34.05
CA MET A 1 -7.17 37.66 -32.77
C MET A 1 -6.58 36.72 -31.72
N GLN A 2 -5.62 37.18 -30.92
CA GLN A 2 -4.97 36.33 -29.91
C GLN A 2 -5.93 36.23 -28.72
N VAL A 3 -6.39 35.02 -28.43
CA VAL A 3 -7.17 34.73 -27.21
C VAL A 3 -6.19 34.71 -26.06
N PHE A 4 -6.16 35.76 -25.26
CA PHE A 4 -5.43 35.79 -24.02
C PHE A 4 -6.06 34.81 -23.05
N GLY A 5 -5.36 33.71 -22.78
CA GLY A 5 -5.76 32.74 -21.77
C GLY A 5 -5.79 33.38 -20.38
N LEU A 6 -6.67 32.93 -19.52
CA LEU A 6 -6.74 33.34 -18.11
C LEU A 6 -5.36 33.22 -17.43
N PRO A 7 -4.96 34.21 -16.62
CA PRO A 7 -3.69 34.16 -15.90
C PRO A 7 -3.52 32.87 -15.09
N ARG A 8 -2.32 32.29 -15.09
CA ARG A 8 -2.03 31.02 -14.44
C ARG A 8 -2.47 30.95 -12.96
N HIS A 9 -2.42 32.10 -12.24
CA HIS A 9 -2.88 32.16 -10.85
C HIS A 9 -4.40 32.02 -10.72
N VAL A 10 -5.17 32.52 -11.66
CA VAL A 10 -6.65 32.36 -11.69
C VAL A 10 -7.02 30.91 -11.98
N ILE A 11 -6.32 30.26 -12.92
CA ILE A 11 -6.50 28.82 -13.22
C ILE A 11 -6.14 27.98 -11.99
N ARG A 12 -5.04 28.29 -11.30
CA ARG A 12 -4.63 27.62 -10.07
C ARG A 12 -5.62 27.82 -8.91
N ALA A 13 -6.10 29.06 -8.73
CA ALA A 13 -7.11 29.36 -7.71
C ALA A 13 -8.44 28.62 -8.00
N GLY A 14 -8.89 28.60 -9.26
CA GLY A 14 -10.06 27.82 -9.66
C GLY A 14 -9.91 26.32 -9.45
N ALA A 15 -8.74 25.77 -9.78
CA ALA A 15 -8.43 24.36 -9.53
C ALA A 15 -8.33 24.03 -8.02
N LEU A 16 -7.80 24.94 -7.21
CA LEU A 16 -7.75 24.79 -5.75
C LEU A 16 -9.14 24.87 -5.14
N ALA A 17 -9.96 25.85 -5.53
CA ALA A 17 -11.35 25.98 -5.10
C ALA A 17 -12.18 24.74 -5.48
N SER A 18 -11.98 24.20 -6.69
CA SER A 18 -12.65 22.97 -7.13
C SER A 18 -12.19 21.75 -6.30
N ARG A 19 -10.91 21.67 -5.93
CA ARG A 19 -10.38 20.61 -5.05
C ARG A 19 -10.91 20.70 -3.61
N ILE A 20 -11.03 21.89 -3.08
CA ILE A 20 -11.59 22.13 -1.74
C ILE A 20 -13.08 21.78 -1.73
N ALA A 21 -13.84 22.21 -2.73
CA ALA A 21 -15.24 21.84 -2.89
C ALA A 21 -15.46 20.34 -3.09
N ALA A 22 -14.59 19.67 -3.86
CA ALA A 22 -14.65 18.23 -4.07
C ALA A 22 -14.26 17.41 -2.82
N LYS A 23 -13.49 17.97 -1.89
CA LYS A 23 -13.07 17.30 -0.65
C LYS A 23 -14.22 17.18 0.37
N SER A 24 -15.27 18.00 0.27
CA SER A 24 -16.47 17.95 1.11
C SER A 24 -17.58 17.04 0.55
N LEU A 25 -17.48 16.64 -0.73
CA LEU A 25 -18.47 15.82 -1.41
C LEU A 25 -17.99 14.38 -1.55
N SER A 26 -18.90 13.41 -1.46
CA SER A 26 -18.57 12.03 -1.85
C SER A 26 -18.24 12.00 -3.35
N ASN A 27 -17.36 11.06 -3.77
CA ASN A 27 -16.97 10.93 -5.18
C ASN A 27 -18.18 10.79 -6.12
N GLU A 28 -19.24 10.12 -5.67
CA GLU A 28 -20.50 9.97 -6.38
C GLU A 28 -21.27 11.30 -6.49
N ALA A 29 -21.25 12.10 -5.43
CA ALA A 29 -21.87 13.41 -5.40
C ALA A 29 -21.21 14.40 -6.37
N ALA A 30 -19.87 14.38 -6.43
CA ALA A 30 -19.10 15.20 -7.34
C ALA A 30 -19.39 14.86 -8.81
N ILE A 31 -19.48 13.56 -9.15
CA ILE A 31 -19.81 13.08 -10.49
C ILE A 31 -21.22 13.54 -10.93
N ARG A 32 -22.19 13.45 -10.02
CA ARG A 32 -23.58 13.88 -10.30
C ARG A 32 -23.68 15.39 -10.56
N LEU A 33 -23.01 16.18 -9.73
CA LEU A 33 -22.97 17.64 -9.92
C LEU A 33 -22.29 18.04 -11.22
N ASP A 34 -21.22 17.36 -11.59
CA ASP A 34 -20.54 17.61 -12.85
C ASP A 34 -21.43 17.26 -14.05
N ALA A 35 -22.13 16.13 -14.01
CA ALA A 35 -23.09 15.75 -15.03
C ALA A 35 -24.21 16.78 -15.19
N VAL A 36 -24.78 17.27 -14.07
CA VAL A 36 -25.81 18.33 -14.10
C VAL A 36 -25.27 19.63 -14.68
N ARG A 37 -24.05 20.05 -14.33
CA ARG A 37 -23.39 21.25 -14.88
C ARG A 37 -23.14 21.14 -16.38
N ARG A 38 -22.68 19.99 -16.87
CA ARG A 38 -22.50 19.74 -18.31
C ARG A 38 -23.82 19.81 -19.06
N TRP A 39 -24.84 19.17 -18.53
CA TRP A 39 -26.21 19.23 -19.11
C TRP A 39 -26.77 20.66 -19.16
N GLN A 40 -26.63 21.44 -18.07
CA GLN A 40 -27.08 22.83 -18.05
C GLN A 40 -26.33 23.73 -19.05
N ARG A 41 -25.01 23.52 -19.21
CA ARG A 41 -24.22 24.24 -20.23
C ARG A 41 -24.68 23.89 -21.66
N ALA A 42 -24.92 22.62 -21.95
CA ALA A 42 -25.39 22.17 -23.24
C ALA A 42 -26.77 22.79 -23.56
N ARG A 43 -27.67 22.86 -22.58
CA ARG A 43 -28.96 23.54 -22.73
C ARG A 43 -28.83 25.05 -22.94
N ALA A 44 -27.93 25.70 -22.20
CA ALA A 44 -27.64 27.13 -22.36
C ALA A 44 -27.02 27.44 -23.75
N ALA A 45 -26.37 26.47 -24.38
CA ALA A 45 -25.84 26.54 -25.72
C ALA A 45 -26.91 26.25 -26.82
N GLY A 46 -28.20 26.05 -26.44
CA GLY A 46 -29.32 25.91 -27.36
C GLY A 46 -29.73 24.46 -27.68
N LEU A 47 -29.11 23.44 -27.08
CA LEU A 47 -29.54 22.06 -27.28
C LEU A 47 -30.87 21.79 -26.58
N SER A 48 -31.68 20.89 -27.18
CA SER A 48 -32.87 20.38 -26.51
C SER A 48 -32.52 19.64 -25.20
N ALA A 49 -33.50 19.45 -24.31
CA ALA A 49 -33.26 18.75 -23.04
C ALA A 49 -32.89 17.28 -23.24
N ASP A 50 -33.34 16.68 -24.35
CA ASP A 50 -33.08 15.29 -24.69
C ASP A 50 -31.71 15.13 -25.35
N ASP A 51 -31.34 15.97 -26.31
CA ASP A 51 -30.02 15.96 -26.95
C ASP A 51 -28.89 16.27 -25.94
N ALA A 52 -29.15 17.22 -25.06
CA ALA A 52 -28.22 17.54 -23.98
C ALA A 52 -28.08 16.40 -22.97
N ALA A 53 -29.13 15.61 -22.75
CA ALA A 53 -29.09 14.44 -21.88
C ALA A 53 -28.30 13.28 -22.52
N GLU A 54 -28.50 13.08 -23.83
CA GLU A 54 -27.76 12.11 -24.64
C GLU A 54 -26.27 12.45 -24.67
N ALA A 55 -25.91 13.70 -24.90
CA ALA A 55 -24.53 14.19 -24.88
C ALA A 55 -23.80 13.96 -23.50
N VAL A 56 -24.55 13.96 -22.43
CA VAL A 56 -24.00 13.70 -21.07
C VAL A 56 -24.01 12.20 -20.72
N GLY A 57 -24.74 11.37 -21.47
CA GLY A 57 -24.87 9.94 -21.21
C GLY A 57 -25.71 9.60 -19.97
N VAL A 58 -26.64 10.49 -19.58
CA VAL A 58 -27.52 10.33 -18.42
C VAL A 58 -28.94 10.68 -18.78
N SER A 59 -29.91 9.83 -18.45
CA SER A 59 -31.32 10.08 -18.80
C SER A 59 -31.83 11.41 -18.28
N ARG A 60 -32.64 12.10 -19.09
CA ARG A 60 -33.26 13.41 -18.78
C ARG A 60 -33.95 13.43 -17.41
N ALA A 61 -34.73 12.39 -17.11
CA ALA A 61 -35.41 12.27 -15.82
C ALA A 61 -34.44 12.23 -14.63
N THR A 62 -33.29 11.58 -14.80
CA THR A 62 -32.24 11.51 -13.77
C THR A 62 -31.56 12.87 -13.60
N LEU A 63 -31.26 13.59 -14.68
CA LEU A 63 -30.65 14.92 -14.64
C LEU A 63 -31.56 15.94 -13.96
N TYR A 64 -32.86 15.97 -14.28
CA TYR A 64 -33.84 16.81 -13.59
C TYR A 64 -33.94 16.48 -12.09
N ARG A 65 -33.91 15.19 -11.72
CA ARG A 65 -33.92 14.76 -10.34
C ARG A 65 -32.67 15.19 -9.57
N TRP A 66 -31.49 15.11 -10.23
CA TRP A 66 -30.23 15.56 -9.66
C TRP A 66 -30.17 17.10 -9.56
N ALA A 67 -30.70 17.81 -10.54
CA ALA A 67 -30.77 19.28 -10.51
C ALA A 67 -31.70 19.82 -9.41
N LYS A 68 -32.82 19.13 -9.12
CA LYS A 68 -33.74 19.52 -8.03
C LYS A 68 -33.13 19.33 -6.65
N ARG A 69 -32.07 18.51 -6.50
CA ARG A 69 -31.37 18.27 -5.25
C ARG A 69 -29.90 18.60 -5.45
N PRO A 70 -29.48 19.85 -5.14
CA PRO A 70 -28.09 20.29 -5.33
C PRO A 70 -27.08 19.46 -4.50
N GLU A 71 -27.52 18.86 -3.39
CA GLU A 71 -26.74 17.90 -2.61
C GLU A 71 -27.24 16.47 -2.91
N PRO A 72 -26.52 15.70 -3.75
CA PRO A 72 -26.89 14.33 -4.01
C PRO A 72 -26.69 13.48 -2.77
N PHE A 73 -27.76 12.86 -2.31
CA PHE A 73 -27.67 11.91 -1.21
C PHE A 73 -26.97 10.63 -1.68
N SER A 74 -25.83 10.34 -1.09
CA SER A 74 -25.26 9.00 -1.18
C SER A 74 -26.23 8.01 -0.54
N ARG A 75 -26.55 6.91 -1.24
CA ARG A 75 -27.30 5.79 -0.66
C ARG A 75 -26.49 5.00 0.37
N ARG A 76 -25.23 5.33 0.57
CA ARG A 76 -24.41 4.74 1.62
C ARG A 76 -24.98 5.14 2.96
N PRO A 77 -25.17 4.20 3.90
CA PRO A 77 -25.64 4.50 5.24
C PRO A 77 -24.69 5.53 5.88
N ARG A 78 -25.25 6.61 6.40
CA ARG A 78 -24.48 7.71 7.05
C ARG A 78 -23.71 7.24 8.29
N ARG A 79 -24.14 6.12 8.88
CA ARG A 79 -23.47 5.49 10.02
C ARG A 79 -23.02 4.10 9.60
N PRO A 80 -21.71 3.80 9.58
CA PRO A 80 -21.27 2.43 9.47
C PRO A 80 -21.87 1.66 10.64
N ARG A 81 -22.48 0.50 10.37
CA ARG A 81 -22.97 -0.37 11.43
C ARG A 81 -21.79 -0.73 12.33
N LEU A 82 -21.85 -0.28 13.57
CA LEU A 82 -20.89 -0.70 14.58
C LEU A 82 -21.00 -2.24 14.75
N PRO A 83 -19.88 -2.91 15.03
CA PRO A 83 -19.90 -4.32 15.34
C PRO A 83 -20.85 -4.59 16.50
N GLN A 84 -21.77 -5.53 16.36
CA GLN A 84 -22.75 -5.92 17.39
C GLN A 84 -22.17 -6.93 18.40
N TRP A 85 -20.86 -6.80 18.68
CA TRP A 85 -20.17 -7.65 19.64
C TRP A 85 -19.17 -6.83 20.47
N SER A 86 -18.97 -7.25 21.72
CA SER A 86 -18.01 -6.61 22.63
C SER A 86 -16.57 -6.91 22.23
N ALA A 87 -15.66 -6.06 22.67
CA ALA A 87 -14.22 -6.27 22.49
C ALA A 87 -13.77 -7.58 23.20
N ALA A 88 -14.30 -7.87 24.39
CA ALA A 88 -14.02 -9.10 25.13
C ALA A 88 -14.42 -10.36 24.33
N LEU A 89 -15.59 -10.35 23.68
CA LEU A 89 -16.00 -11.49 22.84
C LEU A 89 -15.09 -11.64 21.62
N ALA A 90 -14.64 -10.52 21.01
CA ALA A 90 -13.71 -10.58 19.89
C ALA A 90 -12.36 -11.17 20.31
N GLN A 91 -11.85 -10.79 21.48
CA GLN A 91 -10.63 -11.32 22.07
C GLN A 91 -10.75 -12.82 22.38
N ALA A 92 -11.83 -13.26 23.00
CA ALA A 92 -12.08 -14.68 23.27
C ALA A 92 -12.10 -15.52 21.97
N VAL A 93 -12.72 -15.00 20.91
CA VAL A 93 -12.72 -15.67 19.59
C VAL A 93 -11.29 -15.70 18.99
N GLU A 94 -10.49 -14.65 19.18
CA GLU A 94 -9.10 -14.58 18.73
C GLU A 94 -8.24 -15.63 19.43
N GLU A 95 -8.30 -15.71 20.77
CA GLU A 95 -7.57 -16.67 21.61
C GLU A 95 -7.93 -18.12 21.25
N LEU A 96 -9.22 -18.45 21.23
CA LEU A 96 -9.69 -19.76 20.84
C LEU A 96 -9.26 -20.16 19.42
N ARG A 97 -9.17 -19.19 18.52
CA ARG A 97 -8.71 -19.43 17.16
C ARG A 97 -7.19 -19.62 17.11
N ALA A 98 -6.43 -18.92 17.93
CA ALA A 98 -4.96 -19.11 18.07
C ALA A 98 -4.64 -20.52 18.57
N ASP A 99 -5.37 -20.96 19.60
CA ASP A 99 -5.21 -22.32 20.17
C ASP A 99 -5.66 -23.42 19.21
N ASN A 100 -6.66 -23.12 18.36
CA ASN A 100 -7.29 -24.08 17.45
C ASN A 100 -7.29 -23.59 16.00
N PRO A 101 -6.14 -23.50 15.31
CA PRO A 101 -6.01 -22.86 13.99
C PRO A 101 -6.85 -23.52 12.87
N MET A 102 -7.19 -24.80 13.04
CA MET A 102 -7.97 -25.59 12.07
C MET A 102 -9.48 -25.53 12.29
N TRP A 103 -9.94 -24.93 13.40
CA TRP A 103 -11.35 -24.97 13.73
C TRP A 103 -12.13 -23.83 13.08
N GLY A 104 -13.24 -24.19 12.45
CA GLY A 104 -14.15 -23.23 11.84
C GLY A 104 -15.11 -22.61 12.85
N LYS A 105 -15.84 -21.57 12.42
CA LYS A 105 -16.78 -20.79 13.22
C LYS A 105 -17.78 -21.61 14.07
N LYS A 106 -18.21 -22.79 13.58
CA LYS A 106 -19.17 -23.62 14.33
C LYS A 106 -18.55 -24.23 15.58
N LYS A 107 -17.32 -24.79 15.47
CA LYS A 107 -16.64 -25.40 16.61
C LYS A 107 -16.30 -24.36 17.68
N LEU A 108 -15.80 -23.19 17.27
CA LEU A 108 -15.49 -22.09 18.18
C LEU A 108 -16.75 -21.56 18.88
N ALA A 109 -17.88 -21.46 18.16
CA ALA A 109 -19.13 -21.04 18.77
C ALA A 109 -19.63 -22.04 19.82
N TRP A 110 -19.47 -23.34 19.57
CA TRP A 110 -19.86 -24.38 20.55
C TRP A 110 -18.99 -24.36 21.80
N LEU A 111 -17.70 -24.04 21.69
CA LEU A 111 -16.86 -23.88 22.89
C LEU A 111 -17.33 -22.69 23.72
N LEU A 112 -17.49 -21.52 23.11
CA LEU A 112 -17.97 -20.32 23.80
C LEU A 112 -19.34 -20.57 24.48
N GLN A 113 -20.24 -21.31 23.81
CA GLN A 113 -21.54 -21.66 24.38
C GLN A 113 -21.41 -22.59 25.60
N ARG A 114 -20.47 -23.54 25.61
CA ARG A 114 -20.17 -24.39 26.77
C ARG A 114 -19.60 -23.57 27.93
N GLU A 115 -18.92 -22.50 27.67
CA GLU A 115 -18.40 -21.55 28.66
C GLU A 115 -19.46 -20.52 29.11
N GLY A 116 -20.71 -20.68 28.68
CA GLY A 116 -21.81 -19.80 29.07
C GLY A 116 -21.95 -18.53 28.21
N VAL A 117 -21.20 -18.40 27.14
CA VAL A 117 -21.26 -17.23 26.26
C VAL A 117 -22.33 -17.44 25.20
N ALA A 118 -23.43 -16.68 25.25
CA ALA A 118 -24.52 -16.75 24.27
C ALA A 118 -24.09 -16.11 22.93
N VAL A 119 -23.52 -16.91 22.02
CA VAL A 119 -23.04 -16.45 20.71
C VAL A 119 -23.44 -17.42 19.59
N SER A 120 -23.88 -16.88 18.46
CA SER A 120 -24.17 -17.68 17.27
C SER A 120 -22.93 -17.93 16.42
N ALA A 121 -22.90 -19.06 15.69
CA ALA A 121 -21.84 -19.34 14.72
C ALA A 121 -21.72 -18.26 13.62
N SER A 122 -22.83 -17.57 13.30
CA SER A 122 -22.82 -16.45 12.36
C SER A 122 -22.09 -15.22 12.92
N THR A 123 -22.27 -14.95 14.20
CA THR A 123 -21.56 -13.86 14.91
C THR A 123 -20.07 -14.17 15.00
N VAL A 124 -19.70 -15.37 15.44
CA VAL A 124 -18.29 -15.82 15.44
C VAL A 124 -17.68 -15.73 14.04
N GLY A 125 -18.43 -16.09 13.00
CA GLY A 125 -17.96 -15.97 11.62
C GLY A 125 -17.71 -14.51 11.17
N ARG A 126 -18.53 -13.55 11.65
CA ARG A 126 -18.32 -12.10 11.38
C ARG A 126 -17.12 -11.57 12.17
N ILE A 127 -16.94 -11.98 13.41
CA ILE A 127 -15.78 -11.65 14.23
C ILE A 127 -14.50 -12.16 13.57
N LEU A 128 -14.45 -13.45 13.20
CA LEU A 128 -13.30 -14.04 12.52
C LEU A 128 -12.95 -13.29 11.22
N ARG A 129 -13.95 -12.91 10.42
CA ARG A 129 -13.70 -12.13 9.21
C ARG A 129 -13.10 -10.77 9.55
N SER A 130 -13.65 -10.07 10.53
CA SER A 130 -13.11 -8.78 10.99
C SER A 130 -11.68 -8.92 11.51
N LEU A 131 -11.37 -9.98 12.25
CA LEU A 131 -10.02 -10.27 12.74
C LEU A 131 -9.06 -10.63 11.59
N MET A 132 -9.52 -11.42 10.60
CA MET A 132 -8.75 -11.74 9.40
C MET A 132 -8.48 -10.50 8.54
N ASP A 133 -9.49 -9.64 8.33
CA ASP A 133 -9.34 -8.39 7.59
C ASP A 133 -8.34 -7.42 8.27
N ARG A 134 -8.20 -7.54 9.59
CA ARG A 134 -7.21 -6.78 10.39
C ARG A 134 -5.86 -7.48 10.50
N GLY A 135 -5.72 -8.68 9.95
CA GLY A 135 -4.49 -9.48 10.02
C GLY A 135 -4.17 -10.05 11.41
N LEU A 136 -5.14 -10.09 12.33
CA LEU A 136 -4.97 -10.62 13.69
C LEU A 136 -5.13 -12.14 13.74
N VAL A 137 -5.90 -12.71 12.82
CA VAL A 137 -6.18 -14.15 12.75
C VAL A 137 -5.95 -14.65 11.33
N MET A 138 -5.31 -15.81 11.21
CA MET A 138 -5.10 -16.47 9.92
C MET A 138 -6.38 -17.22 9.47
N PRO A 139 -6.66 -17.27 8.14
CA PRO A 139 -7.72 -18.12 7.62
C PRO A 139 -7.45 -19.60 7.96
N VAL A 140 -8.51 -20.42 8.02
CA VAL A 140 -8.35 -21.87 8.20
C VAL A 140 -7.49 -22.41 7.07
N PRO A 141 -6.42 -23.14 7.38
CA PRO A 141 -5.61 -23.77 6.35
C PRO A 141 -6.45 -24.73 5.51
N THR A 142 -6.34 -24.59 4.19
CA THR A 142 -7.06 -25.44 3.26
C THR A 142 -6.14 -26.53 2.74
N LEU A 143 -6.55 -27.79 2.91
CA LEU A 143 -5.89 -28.93 2.29
C LEU A 143 -6.25 -29.00 0.80
N ARG A 144 -5.27 -28.84 -0.07
CA ARG A 144 -5.46 -29.04 -1.52
C ARG A 144 -4.77 -30.33 -1.98
N ARG A 145 -5.51 -31.14 -2.74
CA ARG A 145 -4.94 -32.28 -3.44
C ARG A 145 -4.16 -31.78 -4.66
N LYS A 146 -2.90 -32.19 -4.81
CA LYS A 146 -2.15 -31.91 -6.04
C LYS A 146 -2.80 -32.64 -7.22
N PRO A 147 -2.95 -32.03 -8.40
CA PRO A 147 -3.34 -32.76 -9.60
C PRO A 147 -2.38 -33.94 -9.82
N GLY A 148 -2.93 -35.15 -9.98
CA GLY A 148 -2.12 -36.38 -10.20
C GLY A 148 -1.39 -36.94 -8.97
N GLY A 149 -1.54 -36.40 -7.77
CA GLY A 149 -0.83 -36.81 -6.56
C GLY A 149 -1.70 -37.24 -5.39
N ARG A 150 -1.22 -38.24 -4.61
CA ARG A 150 -1.81 -38.64 -3.33
C ARG A 150 -1.46 -37.72 -2.15
N ARG A 151 -0.64 -36.68 -2.35
CA ARG A 151 -0.16 -35.80 -1.28
C ARG A 151 -1.01 -34.54 -1.15
N PHE A 152 -1.44 -34.25 0.07
CA PHE A 152 -2.13 -33.02 0.46
C PHE A 152 -1.10 -31.97 0.89
N ARG A 153 -1.28 -30.73 0.45
CA ARG A 153 -0.52 -29.59 0.95
C ARG A 153 -1.42 -28.75 1.83
N LEU A 154 -0.99 -28.52 3.07
CA LEU A 154 -1.60 -27.51 3.94
C LEU A 154 -1.26 -26.12 3.39
N ILE A 155 -2.27 -25.39 2.93
CA ILE A 155 -2.11 -24.01 2.49
C ILE A 155 -2.34 -23.12 3.70
N GLY A 156 -1.32 -22.38 4.11
CA GLY A 156 -1.42 -21.34 5.13
C GLY A 156 -0.77 -21.64 6.48
N LEU A 157 -0.36 -22.89 6.77
CA LEU A 157 0.36 -23.21 8.03
C LEU A 157 1.88 -22.94 7.95
N ASP A 158 2.43 -22.86 6.74
CA ASP A 158 3.87 -22.78 6.53
C ASP A 158 4.28 -21.53 5.75
N ARG A 159 3.55 -20.43 5.94
CA ARG A 159 3.93 -19.16 5.33
C ARG A 159 4.92 -18.45 6.25
N HIS A 160 6.10 -18.21 5.74
CA HIS A 160 7.08 -17.32 6.35
C HIS A 160 6.53 -15.88 6.47
N ALA A 161 5.72 -15.47 5.48
CA ALA A 161 5.06 -14.18 5.46
C ALA A 161 3.98 -14.05 6.56
N ARG A 162 4.10 -13.02 7.39
CA ARG A 162 3.19 -12.69 8.50
C ARG A 162 2.59 -11.31 8.30
N ARG A 163 1.59 -10.96 9.10
CA ARG A 163 1.11 -9.58 9.22
C ARG A 163 1.94 -8.86 10.28
N LEU A 164 2.28 -7.60 9.99
CA LEU A 164 2.95 -6.75 10.98
C LEU A 164 2.05 -6.64 12.22
N PRO A 165 2.56 -6.89 13.43
CA PRO A 165 1.80 -6.71 14.67
C PRO A 165 1.22 -5.30 14.75
N ARG A 166 -0.03 -5.20 15.22
CA ARG A 166 -0.73 -3.91 15.29
C ARG A 166 -0.04 -2.99 16.28
N GLY A 167 0.25 -1.77 15.84
CA GLY A 167 0.92 -0.77 16.67
C GLY A 167 2.44 -0.89 16.72
N LEU A 168 3.04 -1.93 16.12
CA LEU A 168 4.48 -2.02 16.00
C LEU A 168 4.99 -0.87 15.11
N LYS A 169 5.79 -0.01 15.70
CA LYS A 169 6.56 1.02 15.01
C LYS A 169 8.03 0.68 15.15
N PRO A 170 8.81 0.58 14.07
CA PRO A 170 10.24 0.35 14.18
C PRO A 170 10.90 1.53 14.90
N THR A 171 11.77 1.21 15.84
CA THR A 171 12.51 2.20 16.65
C THR A 171 14.01 2.17 16.40
N MET A 172 14.49 1.10 15.76
CA MET A 172 15.91 0.94 15.44
C MET A 172 16.12 0.74 13.94
N PRO A 173 17.25 1.24 13.38
CA PRO A 173 17.64 0.95 12.00
C PRO A 173 17.64 -0.56 11.73
N GLY A 174 17.13 -0.97 10.57
CA GLY A 174 17.08 -2.36 10.15
C GLY A 174 16.02 -3.24 10.81
N GLN A 175 15.34 -2.78 11.85
CA GLN A 175 14.25 -3.55 12.49
C GLN A 175 13.16 -3.91 11.49
N ILE A 176 12.77 -2.97 10.65
CA ILE A 176 11.89 -3.17 9.48
C ILE A 176 12.41 -2.31 8.34
N VAL A 177 12.64 -2.94 7.19
CA VAL A 177 12.91 -2.28 5.91
C VAL A 177 11.69 -2.46 5.02
N GLN A 178 11.15 -1.37 4.50
CA GLN A 178 10.02 -1.39 3.56
C GLN A 178 10.56 -1.54 2.14
N ILE A 179 10.01 -2.47 1.38
CA ILE A 179 10.34 -2.65 -0.04
C ILE A 179 9.08 -2.41 -0.87
N ASP A 180 9.26 -1.67 -1.95
CA ASP A 180 8.19 -1.34 -2.90
C ASP A 180 8.74 -1.34 -4.34
N THR A 181 7.84 -1.55 -5.30
CA THR A 181 8.16 -1.56 -6.73
C THR A 181 7.41 -0.44 -7.43
N VAL A 182 8.14 0.46 -8.06
CA VAL A 182 7.55 1.57 -8.82
C VAL A 182 7.71 1.33 -10.31
N PHE A 183 6.67 1.66 -11.05
CA PHE A 183 6.74 1.73 -12.51
C PHE A 183 7.22 3.12 -12.93
N VAL A 184 8.22 3.18 -13.79
CA VAL A 184 8.79 4.42 -14.30
C VAL A 184 8.86 4.38 -15.82
N ASP A 185 8.23 5.33 -16.46
CA ASP A 185 8.32 5.54 -17.91
C ASP A 185 9.54 6.46 -18.19
N LEU A 186 10.56 5.91 -18.84
CA LEU A 186 11.76 6.67 -19.25
C LEU A 186 11.56 7.39 -20.58
N ALA A 187 10.80 6.79 -21.48
CA ALA A 187 10.42 7.33 -22.78
C ALA A 187 9.17 6.61 -23.30
N PRO A 188 8.48 7.11 -24.34
CA PRO A 188 7.36 6.44 -24.95
C PRO A 188 7.69 4.98 -25.30
N GLY A 189 6.96 4.04 -24.73
CA GLY A 189 7.15 2.61 -24.91
C GLY A 189 8.38 2.00 -24.20
N ARG A 190 9.06 2.77 -23.36
CA ARG A 190 10.23 2.31 -22.57
C ARG A 190 10.02 2.56 -21.08
N ALA A 191 9.57 1.54 -20.40
CA ALA A 191 9.34 1.57 -18.96
C ALA A 191 10.27 0.60 -18.24
N VAL A 192 10.63 0.97 -17.01
CA VAL A 192 11.39 0.11 -16.10
C VAL A 192 10.66 -0.08 -14.79
N LYS A 193 10.98 -1.14 -14.10
CA LYS A 193 10.61 -1.36 -12.70
C LYS A 193 11.75 -0.88 -11.83
N HIS A 194 11.44 0.05 -10.95
CA HIS A 194 12.34 0.55 -9.93
C HIS A 194 11.98 -0.10 -8.59
N PHE A 195 12.90 -0.84 -8.04
CA PHE A 195 12.80 -1.43 -6.70
C PHE A 195 13.42 -0.48 -5.69
N THR A 196 12.68 -0.15 -4.66
CA THR A 196 13.14 0.69 -3.55
C THR A 196 13.06 -0.10 -2.26
N ALA A 197 14.16 -0.19 -1.53
CA ALA A 197 14.18 -0.60 -0.14
C ALA A 197 14.47 0.62 0.74
N TYR A 198 13.69 0.81 1.79
CA TYR A 198 13.74 2.00 2.63
C TYR A 198 13.64 1.64 4.12
N CYS A 199 14.58 2.13 4.90
CA CYS A 199 14.51 2.04 6.36
C CYS A 199 13.78 3.27 6.93
N PRO A 200 12.59 3.13 7.52
CA PRO A 200 11.83 4.28 8.03
C PRO A 200 12.51 5.01 9.21
N VAL A 201 13.37 4.33 9.95
CA VAL A 201 14.08 4.91 11.11
C VAL A 201 15.28 5.72 10.63
N ALA A 202 16.22 5.08 9.92
CA ALA A 202 17.44 5.73 9.44
C ALA A 202 17.23 6.57 8.18
N ARG A 203 16.08 6.52 7.55
CA ARG A 203 15.81 7.15 6.24
C ARG A 203 16.73 6.67 5.10
N TRP A 204 17.42 5.57 5.31
CA TRP A 204 18.35 4.99 4.35
C TRP A 204 17.62 4.30 3.21
N THR A 205 18.09 4.50 1.99
CA THR A 205 17.51 3.88 0.79
C THR A 205 18.55 3.04 0.03
N VAL A 206 18.08 1.92 -0.52
CA VAL A 206 18.79 1.09 -1.51
C VAL A 206 17.84 0.88 -2.68
N ALA A 207 18.35 0.96 -3.91
CA ALA A 207 17.50 0.82 -5.07
C ALA A 207 18.16 -0.02 -6.18
N ALA A 208 17.30 -0.57 -7.05
CA ALA A 208 17.71 -1.24 -8.27
C ALA A 208 16.66 -1.06 -9.36
N VAL A 209 17.07 -1.23 -10.62
CA VAL A 209 16.17 -1.16 -11.78
C VAL A 209 16.19 -2.45 -12.58
N ALA A 210 15.04 -2.83 -13.13
CA ALA A 210 14.90 -3.99 -13.99
C ALA A 210 13.80 -3.77 -15.04
N GLY A 211 13.82 -4.52 -16.13
CA GLY A 211 12.78 -4.44 -17.17
C GLY A 211 11.42 -4.98 -16.73
N ARG A 212 11.41 -5.83 -15.70
CA ARG A 212 10.19 -6.46 -15.14
C ARG A 212 10.36 -6.75 -13.66
N ALA A 213 9.25 -6.88 -12.93
CA ALA A 213 9.25 -7.36 -11.56
C ALA A 213 8.89 -8.84 -11.53
N THR A 214 9.83 -9.68 -11.09
CA THR A 214 9.62 -11.12 -10.89
C THR A 214 10.15 -11.52 -9.52
N ALA A 215 9.64 -12.62 -8.96
CA ALA A 215 10.08 -13.10 -7.66
C ALA A 215 11.59 -13.42 -7.60
N SER A 216 12.20 -13.82 -8.70
CA SER A 216 13.65 -14.05 -8.77
C SER A 216 14.45 -12.75 -8.75
N LEU A 217 13.97 -11.70 -9.45
CA LEU A 217 14.63 -10.39 -9.47
C LEU A 217 14.49 -9.66 -8.13
N THR A 218 13.34 -9.78 -7.48
CA THR A 218 13.17 -9.21 -6.12
C THR A 218 13.98 -9.98 -5.08
N ALA A 219 14.17 -11.30 -5.26
CA ALA A 219 15.08 -12.08 -4.41
C ALA A 219 16.54 -11.62 -4.59
N ALA A 220 17.00 -11.40 -5.84
CA ALA A 220 18.33 -10.84 -6.12
C ALA A 220 18.46 -9.39 -5.57
N PHE A 221 17.40 -8.60 -5.66
CA PHE A 221 17.38 -7.27 -5.04
C PHE A 221 17.50 -7.36 -3.50
N LEU A 222 16.93 -8.36 -2.86
CA LEU A 222 17.08 -8.60 -1.42
C LEU A 222 18.54 -8.86 -1.03
N ASP A 223 19.33 -9.55 -1.87
CA ASP A 223 20.77 -9.72 -1.65
C ASP A 223 21.47 -8.36 -1.61
N LYS A 224 21.18 -7.50 -2.59
CA LYS A 224 21.69 -6.12 -2.63
C LYS A 224 21.26 -5.32 -1.38
N VAL A 225 20.02 -5.43 -0.96
CA VAL A 225 19.51 -4.74 0.25
C VAL A 225 20.28 -5.14 1.48
N VAL A 226 20.51 -6.44 1.68
CA VAL A 226 21.28 -6.94 2.86
C VAL A 226 22.74 -6.53 2.79
N ALA A 227 23.33 -6.45 1.60
CA ALA A 227 24.73 -6.06 1.41
C ALA A 227 24.95 -4.54 1.57
N ASP A 228 24.03 -3.70 1.03
CA ASP A 228 24.22 -2.26 0.96
C ASP A 228 23.63 -1.49 2.14
N MET A 229 22.83 -2.13 3.00
CA MET A 229 22.37 -1.51 4.25
C MET A 229 23.50 -1.49 5.28
N PRO A 230 23.85 -0.32 5.86
CA PRO A 230 24.96 -0.21 6.83
C PRO A 230 24.60 -0.71 8.25
N PHE A 231 23.55 -1.50 8.37
CA PHE A 231 23.05 -2.09 9.60
C PHE A 231 22.39 -3.45 9.32
N ALA A 232 22.31 -4.29 10.32
CA ALA A 232 21.68 -5.59 10.21
C ALA A 232 20.19 -5.44 9.94
N VAL A 233 19.72 -6.00 8.81
CA VAL A 233 18.30 -6.08 8.48
C VAL A 233 17.67 -7.26 9.23
N LYS A 234 16.59 -7.01 9.99
CA LYS A 234 15.88 -8.03 10.76
C LYS A 234 14.55 -8.43 10.13
N GLY A 235 13.85 -7.46 9.54
CA GLY A 235 12.54 -7.68 8.95
C GLY A 235 12.32 -6.87 7.68
N ILE A 236 11.59 -7.47 6.77
CA ILE A 236 11.19 -6.86 5.50
C ILE A 236 9.68 -6.69 5.50
N GLN A 237 9.21 -5.52 5.07
CA GLN A 237 7.81 -5.23 4.86
C GLN A 237 7.57 -4.96 3.38
N VAL A 238 6.61 -5.68 2.79
CA VAL A 238 6.21 -5.55 1.39
C VAL A 238 4.70 -5.42 1.26
N ASP A 239 4.23 -4.97 0.12
CA ASP A 239 2.84 -5.12 -0.26
C ASP A 239 2.49 -6.57 -0.63
N GLY A 240 1.26 -6.81 -1.11
CA GLY A 240 0.82 -8.15 -1.53
C GLY A 240 1.15 -8.49 -2.99
N GLY A 241 2.11 -7.82 -3.62
CA GLY A 241 2.50 -8.04 -5.00
C GLY A 241 3.02 -9.46 -5.27
N SER A 242 2.77 -9.99 -6.46
CA SER A 242 3.18 -11.35 -6.83
C SER A 242 4.69 -11.53 -6.90
N GLU A 243 5.42 -10.46 -7.12
CA GLU A 243 6.88 -10.40 -7.14
C GLU A 243 7.51 -10.65 -5.76
N PHE A 244 6.75 -10.49 -4.68
CA PHE A 244 7.20 -10.76 -3.30
C PHE A 244 6.76 -12.12 -2.78
N MET A 245 6.39 -13.03 -3.68
CA MET A 245 5.99 -14.41 -3.36
C MET A 245 7.08 -15.41 -3.73
N ALA A 246 6.84 -16.68 -3.45
CA ALA A 246 7.67 -17.81 -3.87
C ALA A 246 9.19 -17.61 -3.63
N ALA A 247 9.97 -17.29 -4.66
CA ALA A 247 11.42 -17.14 -4.57
C ALA A 247 11.85 -16.04 -3.60
N PHE A 248 11.14 -14.92 -3.54
CA PHE A 248 11.41 -13.84 -2.59
C PHE A 248 11.15 -14.28 -1.13
N GLU A 249 10.02 -14.94 -0.89
CA GLU A 249 9.68 -15.48 0.44
C GLU A 249 10.72 -16.53 0.90
N GLN A 250 11.18 -17.38 -0.05
CA GLN A 250 12.24 -18.34 0.23
C GLN A 250 13.57 -17.63 0.56
N ALA A 251 13.95 -16.61 -0.20
CA ALA A 251 15.16 -15.82 0.06
C ALA A 251 15.11 -15.13 1.45
N CYS A 252 13.96 -14.60 1.87
CA CYS A 252 13.79 -14.06 3.22
C CYS A 252 13.98 -15.14 4.29
N ARG A 253 13.45 -16.35 4.05
CA ARG A 253 13.59 -17.50 4.97
C ARG A 253 15.05 -17.95 5.10
N ASP A 254 15.75 -18.08 3.99
CA ASP A 254 17.15 -18.50 3.95
C ASP A 254 18.06 -17.50 4.68
N LYS A 255 17.75 -16.22 4.58
CA LYS A 255 18.43 -15.13 5.28
C LYS A 255 17.94 -14.91 6.72
N ARG A 256 16.98 -15.69 7.20
CA ARG A 256 16.35 -15.56 8.52
C ARG A 256 15.75 -14.18 8.79
N LEU A 257 15.19 -13.55 7.74
CA LEU A 257 14.54 -12.26 7.83
C LEU A 257 13.04 -12.47 8.09
N ASP A 258 12.47 -11.74 9.04
CA ASP A 258 11.02 -11.70 9.20
C ASP A 258 10.37 -11.03 7.97
N LEU A 259 9.38 -11.68 7.39
CA LEU A 259 8.65 -11.14 6.24
C LEU A 259 7.25 -10.70 6.66
N PHE A 260 6.99 -9.41 6.53
CA PHE A 260 5.70 -8.80 6.80
C PHE A 260 5.02 -8.37 5.51
N VAL A 261 3.84 -8.90 5.24
CA VAL A 261 3.03 -8.54 4.06
C VAL A 261 1.88 -7.65 4.51
N LEU A 262 1.73 -6.51 3.85
CA LEU A 262 0.66 -5.55 4.14
C LEU A 262 -0.73 -6.12 3.82
N PRO A 263 -1.75 -5.75 4.60
CA PRO A 263 -3.12 -6.07 4.27
C PRO A 263 -3.54 -5.41 2.96
N PRO A 264 -4.35 -6.07 2.11
CA PRO A 264 -4.90 -5.45 0.91
C PRO A 264 -5.62 -4.13 1.23
N LYS A 265 -5.48 -3.13 0.34
CA LYS A 265 -6.15 -1.82 0.44
C LYS A 265 -5.79 -1.00 1.69
N ARG A 266 -4.56 -1.13 2.18
CA ARG A 266 -4.02 -0.35 3.31
C ARG A 266 -2.72 0.38 2.94
N PRO A 267 -2.72 1.29 1.94
CA PRO A 267 -1.52 1.99 1.47
C PRO A 267 -0.87 2.84 2.57
N GLN A 268 -1.66 3.36 3.52
CA GLN A 268 -1.14 4.17 4.63
C GLN A 268 -0.07 3.46 5.48
N LEU A 269 0.02 2.14 5.43
CA LEU A 269 1.05 1.39 6.14
C LEU A 269 2.39 1.36 5.39
N ASN A 270 2.42 1.76 4.12
CA ASN A 270 3.62 1.84 3.27
C ASN A 270 4.11 3.28 3.04
N GLY A 271 3.51 4.24 3.72
CA GLY A 271 3.71 5.67 3.49
C GLY A 271 5.16 6.16 3.63
N ALA A 272 6.05 5.42 4.28
CA ALA A 272 7.46 5.82 4.39
C ALA A 272 8.21 5.54 3.08
N VAL A 273 8.10 4.34 2.52
CA VAL A 273 8.72 4.03 1.21
C VAL A 273 8.02 4.78 0.07
N GLU A 274 6.70 5.02 0.17
CA GLU A 274 5.99 5.84 -0.82
C GLU A 274 6.52 7.28 -0.89
N ARG A 275 6.87 7.89 0.26
CA ARG A 275 7.54 9.21 0.28
C ARG A 275 8.94 9.15 -0.32
N CYS A 276 9.71 8.10 -0.04
CA CYS A 276 11.00 7.88 -0.67
C CYS A 276 10.86 7.73 -2.19
N ASN A 277 9.85 6.99 -2.65
CA ASN A 277 9.52 6.88 -4.08
C ASN A 277 9.12 8.23 -4.69
N GLY A 278 8.56 9.14 -3.90
CA GLY A 278 8.35 10.54 -4.29
C GLY A 278 9.66 11.25 -4.62
N SER A 279 10.70 11.11 -3.76
CA SER A 279 12.03 11.67 -4.04
C SER A 279 12.65 11.07 -5.30
N TRP A 280 12.56 9.76 -5.49
CA TRP A 280 13.00 9.11 -6.73
C TRP A 280 12.33 9.69 -7.97
N ARG A 281 10.99 9.91 -7.93
CA ARG A 281 10.24 10.45 -9.06
C ARG A 281 10.59 11.91 -9.36
N TYR A 282 10.65 12.75 -8.35
CA TYR A 282 10.73 14.21 -8.54
C TYR A 282 12.15 14.74 -8.47
N GLU A 283 13.05 14.12 -7.70
CA GLU A 283 14.41 14.59 -7.52
C GLU A 283 15.41 13.83 -8.43
N PHE A 284 15.03 12.66 -8.98
CA PHE A 284 15.87 11.86 -9.86
C PHE A 284 15.31 11.75 -11.27
N TYR A 285 14.19 11.02 -11.44
CA TYR A 285 13.67 10.73 -12.78
C TYR A 285 13.14 11.95 -13.53
N ALA A 286 12.60 12.95 -12.84
CA ALA A 286 12.01 14.13 -13.47
C ALA A 286 13.03 15.21 -13.85
N VAL A 287 14.28 15.14 -13.34
CA VAL A 287 15.27 16.23 -13.47
C VAL A 287 16.54 15.81 -14.19
N HIS A 288 16.76 14.52 -14.43
CA HIS A 288 17.96 14.02 -15.10
C HIS A 288 17.63 13.44 -16.48
N ASP A 289 18.50 13.69 -17.44
CA ASP A 289 18.49 12.97 -18.72
C ASP A 289 19.16 11.60 -18.50
N LEU A 290 18.38 10.54 -18.50
CA LEU A 290 18.79 9.21 -18.07
C LEU A 290 18.87 8.24 -19.24
N PRO A 291 19.87 7.33 -19.24
CA PRO A 291 19.98 6.32 -20.27
C PRO A 291 18.81 5.34 -20.20
N HIS A 292 18.28 4.93 -21.36
CA HIS A 292 17.17 4.00 -21.46
C HIS A 292 17.57 2.53 -21.28
N GLN A 293 18.88 2.22 -21.29
CA GLN A 293 19.41 0.88 -21.09
C GLN A 293 19.59 0.61 -19.59
N ILE A 294 19.06 -0.48 -19.10
CA ILE A 294 19.04 -0.80 -17.66
C ILE A 294 20.45 -0.85 -17.08
N GLU A 295 21.38 -1.50 -17.79
CA GLU A 295 22.76 -1.65 -17.36
C GLU A 295 23.49 -0.30 -17.24
N LYS A 296 23.13 0.66 -18.09
CA LYS A 296 23.65 2.03 -18.04
C LYS A 296 22.93 2.89 -17.03
N LEU A 297 21.65 2.60 -16.74
CA LEU A 297 20.84 3.34 -15.78
C LEU A 297 21.20 2.99 -14.33
N GLN A 298 21.55 1.73 -14.04
CA GLN A 298 21.85 1.30 -12.68
C GLN A 298 22.94 2.13 -11.97
N PRO A 299 24.08 2.48 -12.59
CA PRO A 299 25.08 3.36 -11.96
C PRO A 299 24.52 4.75 -11.55
N PHE A 300 23.60 5.33 -12.32
CA PHE A 300 22.95 6.58 -11.96
C PHE A 300 22.01 6.41 -10.75
N VAL A 301 21.31 5.29 -10.70
CA VAL A 301 20.46 4.93 -9.53
C VAL A 301 21.33 4.76 -8.29
N ASP A 302 22.46 4.09 -8.38
CA ASP A 302 23.39 3.89 -7.26
C ASP A 302 24.01 5.23 -6.81
N ALA A 303 24.38 6.10 -7.74
CA ALA A 303 24.89 7.45 -7.45
C ALA A 303 23.85 8.32 -6.74
N PHE A 304 22.59 8.26 -7.18
CA PHE A 304 21.52 9.00 -6.50
C PHE A 304 21.21 8.40 -5.11
N ALA A 305 21.20 7.08 -4.95
CA ALA A 305 21.06 6.44 -3.64
C ALA A 305 22.17 6.88 -2.69
N HIS A 306 23.41 6.93 -3.18
CA HIS A 306 24.55 7.44 -2.41
C HIS A 306 24.33 8.90 -2.00
N ARG A 307 23.96 9.78 -2.94
CA ARG A 307 23.65 11.19 -2.66
C ARG A 307 22.51 11.34 -1.65
N TYR A 308 21.45 10.54 -1.79
CA TYR A 308 20.31 10.53 -0.86
C TYR A 308 20.74 10.16 0.56
N ASN A 309 21.61 9.18 0.68
CA ASN A 309 22.02 8.65 1.98
C ASN A 309 23.10 9.51 2.67
N HIS A 310 23.97 10.17 1.89
CA HIS A 310 25.15 10.85 2.44
C HIS A 310 25.11 12.39 2.34
N HIS A 311 24.25 12.94 1.49
CA HIS A 311 24.25 14.39 1.25
C HIS A 311 22.88 15.06 1.39
N ARG A 312 21.79 14.28 1.32
CA ARG A 312 20.44 14.84 1.39
C ARG A 312 20.01 14.99 2.85
N PRO A 313 19.71 16.23 3.33
CA PRO A 313 19.18 16.44 4.66
C PRO A 313 17.71 15.99 4.75
N HIS A 314 17.29 15.56 5.93
CA HIS A 314 15.93 15.10 6.19
C HIS A 314 15.31 15.80 7.41
N ASP A 315 14.17 16.44 7.26
CA ASP A 315 13.44 17.10 8.35
C ASP A 315 13.16 16.14 9.52
N ALA A 316 12.83 14.88 9.20
CA ALA A 316 12.54 13.85 10.23
C ALA A 316 13.80 13.35 10.95
N LEU A 317 14.98 13.80 10.59
CA LEU A 317 16.26 13.59 11.25
C LEU A 317 16.89 14.93 11.68
N ASP A 318 16.06 15.94 11.92
CA ASP A 318 16.49 17.29 12.34
C ASP A 318 17.57 17.89 11.41
N GLY A 319 17.39 17.69 10.09
CA GLY A 319 18.31 18.19 9.07
C GLY A 319 19.55 17.32 8.83
N GLN A 320 19.72 16.24 9.57
CA GLN A 320 20.82 15.29 9.32
C GLN A 320 20.57 14.47 8.06
N THR A 321 21.65 14.04 7.44
CA THR A 321 21.61 12.97 6.43
C THR A 321 21.43 11.59 7.10
N PRO A 322 20.93 10.57 6.40
CA PRO A 322 20.90 9.21 6.91
C PRO A 322 22.24 8.70 7.46
N ALA A 323 23.33 9.04 6.79
CA ALA A 323 24.68 8.65 7.20
C ALA A 323 25.13 9.34 8.50
N GLU A 324 24.81 10.63 8.70
CA GLU A 324 25.11 11.38 9.93
C GLU A 324 24.27 10.84 11.09
N TYR A 325 22.98 10.61 10.86
CA TYR A 325 22.09 10.00 11.87
C TYR A 325 22.61 8.64 12.36
N LEU A 326 23.10 7.78 11.47
CA LEU A 326 23.64 6.47 11.86
C LEU A 326 24.92 6.58 12.68
N LYS A 327 25.74 7.60 12.48
CA LYS A 327 26.94 7.86 13.31
C LYS A 327 26.55 8.27 14.74
N THR A 328 25.45 9.00 14.90
CA THR A 328 24.95 9.43 16.21
C THR A 328 24.11 8.35 16.90
N CYS A 329 23.52 7.42 16.13
CA CYS A 329 22.74 6.33 16.67
C CYS A 329 23.64 5.25 17.28
N SER A 330 23.58 5.06 18.60
CA SER A 330 24.37 4.07 19.34
C SER A 330 24.23 2.61 18.86
N CYS A 331 23.28 2.33 17.99
CA CYS A 331 23.07 1.03 17.33
C CYS A 331 23.94 0.82 16.07
N GLY A 332 24.69 1.81 15.61
CA GLY A 332 25.51 1.72 14.40
C GLY A 332 26.83 0.96 14.55
N ASN A 333 27.23 0.58 15.77
CA ASN A 333 28.55 -0.02 16.04
C ASN A 333 28.55 -1.56 16.16
N ALA A 334 27.52 -2.26 15.74
CA ALA A 334 27.57 -3.72 15.64
C ALA A 334 27.83 -4.15 14.18
N GLN A 335 29.03 -3.89 13.67
CA GLN A 335 29.56 -4.68 12.58
C GLN A 335 29.87 -6.09 13.08
N PRO A 336 29.41 -7.17 12.39
CA PRO A 336 29.97 -8.48 12.68
C PRO A 336 31.45 -8.45 12.31
N SER A 337 32.31 -8.60 13.29
CA SER A 337 33.74 -8.91 13.10
C SER A 337 33.82 -10.14 12.19
N HIS A 338 34.33 -9.97 10.98
CA HIS A 338 34.89 -11.05 10.20
C HIS A 338 36.07 -11.61 11.00
N MET A 339 35.84 -12.69 11.74
CA MET A 339 36.94 -13.54 12.20
C MET A 339 37.39 -14.37 11.00
N SER A 340 38.63 -14.17 10.66
CA SER A 340 39.53 -14.94 9.77
C SER A 340 39.46 -16.45 10.01
#